data_492af267e64847f6e1e3cae60c022d7c
#
_entry.id   492af267e64847f6e1e3cae60c022d7c
#
_cell.length_a   1.000
_cell.length_b   1.000
_cell.length_c   1.000
_cell.angle_alpha   90.00
_cell.angle_beta   90.00
_cell.angle_gamma   90.00
#
_symmetry.space_group_name_H-M   'P 1'
#
loop_
_entity.id
_entity.type
_entity.pdbx_description
1 polymer ?
#
loop_
_entity_poly.entity_id
_entity_poly.type
_entity_poly.pdbx_seq_one_letter_code
_entity_poly.pdbx_strand_id
1 'polypeptide(L)'
;MQLIRILVTSKPDMTRYRHVEDAYRISLKSLARRYLELHDEISELDIMIAAIVDDLAPDLIKCKAVGYECASQRLITVGDNPERLRSESSFAALCGVSPVPASSGKNQRHRLNRGGDRAANSALHIIAIGRLRTDAKTQEYVARRVGEGHSKLEAIRCLKRYISREIFTLLRNRDRQINSVQITT
;
A
#
# COMPACT_ATOMS: atom_id res chain seq x y z
N MET A 1 -8.02 -13.88 17.63
CA MET A 1 -9.48 -14.13 17.52
C MET A 1 -10.09 -14.84 18.72
N GLN A 2 -9.50 -15.94 19.26
CA GLN A 2 -10.08 -16.67 20.39
C GLN A 2 -10.24 -15.83 21.66
N LEU A 3 -9.22 -15.06 22.06
CA LEU A 3 -9.28 -14.17 23.23
C LEU A 3 -10.40 -13.11 23.09
N ILE A 4 -10.56 -12.51 21.91
CA ILE A 4 -11.58 -11.49 21.66
C ILE A 4 -12.97 -12.07 21.84
N ARG A 5 -13.25 -13.27 21.30
CA ARG A 5 -14.53 -13.98 21.51
C ARG A 5 -14.82 -14.25 22.97
N ILE A 6 -13.82 -14.66 23.76
CA ILE A 6 -13.95 -14.86 25.20
C ILE A 6 -14.32 -13.54 25.90
N LEU A 7 -13.66 -12.44 25.55
CA LEU A 7 -13.94 -11.12 26.13
C LEU A 7 -15.36 -10.62 25.80
N VAL A 8 -15.82 -10.82 24.57
CA VAL A 8 -17.20 -10.42 24.17
C VAL A 8 -18.26 -11.21 24.94
N THR A 9 -18.04 -12.51 25.16
CA THR A 9 -18.99 -13.36 25.89
C THR A 9 -18.92 -13.19 27.41
N SER A 10 -17.88 -12.55 27.94
CA SER A 10 -17.72 -12.29 29.37
C SER A 10 -18.89 -11.45 29.92
N LYS A 11 -19.26 -11.71 31.17
CA LYS A 11 -20.36 -11.01 31.87
C LYS A 11 -19.78 -10.29 33.10
N PRO A 12 -19.09 -9.15 32.92
CA PRO A 12 -18.62 -8.36 34.04
C PRO A 12 -19.79 -7.79 34.84
N ASP A 13 -19.62 -7.68 36.14
CA ASP A 13 -20.62 -7.03 37.00
C ASP A 13 -20.57 -5.51 36.80
N MET A 14 -21.59 -4.97 36.14
CA MET A 14 -21.67 -3.55 35.78
C MET A 14 -21.91 -2.64 37.01
N THR A 15 -22.27 -3.19 38.17
CA THR A 15 -22.46 -2.43 39.40
C THR A 15 -21.16 -2.17 40.14
N ARG A 16 -20.14 -2.97 39.87
CA ARG A 16 -18.81 -2.92 40.53
C ARG A 16 -17.78 -2.10 39.76
N TYR A 17 -18.21 -1.10 38.98
CA TYR A 17 -17.31 -0.29 38.15
C TYR A 17 -16.24 0.50 38.92
N ARG A 18 -16.37 0.65 40.24
CA ARG A 18 -15.37 1.29 41.13
C ARG A 18 -14.20 0.37 41.46
N HIS A 19 -14.32 -0.92 41.30
CA HIS A 19 -13.22 -1.86 41.47
C HIS A 19 -12.39 -1.90 40.18
N VAL A 20 -11.08 -1.74 40.32
CA VAL A 20 -10.15 -1.64 39.21
C VAL A 20 -10.26 -2.82 38.25
N GLU A 21 -10.31 -4.06 38.79
CA GLU A 21 -10.43 -5.25 37.94
C GLU A 21 -11.73 -5.31 37.14
N ASP A 22 -12.87 -4.96 37.78
CA ASP A 22 -14.17 -4.99 37.11
C ASP A 22 -14.26 -3.88 36.08
N ALA A 23 -13.69 -2.69 36.35
CA ALA A 23 -13.59 -1.60 35.39
C ALA A 23 -12.77 -2.02 34.15
N TYR A 24 -11.65 -2.73 34.32
CA TYR A 24 -10.89 -3.28 33.19
C TYR A 24 -11.69 -4.32 32.41
N ARG A 25 -12.39 -5.23 33.06
CA ARG A 25 -13.21 -6.25 32.40
C ARG A 25 -14.34 -5.61 31.56
N ILE A 26 -14.98 -4.59 32.09
CA ILE A 26 -16.01 -3.81 31.36
C ILE A 26 -15.40 -3.15 30.12
N SER A 27 -14.27 -2.48 30.28
CA SER A 27 -13.56 -1.80 29.18
C SER A 27 -13.10 -2.79 28.11
N LEU A 28 -12.49 -3.91 28.51
CA LEU A 28 -12.01 -4.95 27.60
C LEU A 28 -13.18 -5.59 26.81
N LYS A 29 -14.32 -5.81 27.44
CA LYS A 29 -15.51 -6.29 26.72
C LYS A 29 -15.99 -5.29 25.66
N SER A 30 -16.03 -3.99 26.00
CA SER A 30 -16.43 -2.93 25.07
C SER A 30 -15.46 -2.87 23.87
N LEU A 31 -14.15 -2.89 24.13
CA LEU A 31 -13.12 -2.90 23.08
C LEU A 31 -13.21 -4.14 22.20
N ALA A 32 -13.43 -5.33 22.80
CA ALA A 32 -13.55 -6.57 22.05
C ALA A 32 -14.77 -6.56 21.13
N ARG A 33 -15.90 -6.01 21.58
CA ARG A 33 -17.10 -5.82 20.73
C ARG A 33 -16.80 -4.90 19.56
N ARG A 34 -16.22 -3.72 19.84
CA ARG A 34 -15.87 -2.75 18.79
C ARG A 34 -14.86 -3.30 17.80
N TYR A 35 -13.92 -4.14 18.28
CA TYR A 35 -12.98 -4.82 17.39
C TYR A 35 -13.69 -5.74 16.38
N LEU A 36 -14.66 -6.55 16.82
CA LEU A 36 -15.42 -7.42 15.93
C LEU A 36 -16.24 -6.63 14.92
N GLU A 37 -16.95 -5.60 15.38
CA GLU A 37 -17.75 -4.72 14.50
C GLU A 37 -16.87 -4.12 13.39
N LEU A 38 -15.72 -3.57 13.75
CA LEU A 38 -14.78 -3.01 12.76
C LEU A 38 -14.17 -4.08 11.85
N HIS A 39 -13.93 -5.27 12.37
CA HIS A 39 -13.37 -6.37 11.56
C HIS A 39 -14.35 -6.83 10.49
N ASP A 40 -15.63 -6.92 10.83
CA ASP A 40 -16.69 -7.29 9.90
C ASP A 40 -16.88 -6.19 8.84
N GLU A 41 -16.93 -4.91 9.26
CA GLU A 41 -17.01 -3.75 8.35
C GLU A 41 -15.82 -3.70 7.36
N ILE A 42 -14.59 -3.91 7.84
CA ILE A 42 -13.40 -3.98 6.99
C ILE A 42 -13.52 -5.13 5.99
N SER A 43 -14.00 -6.31 6.43
CA SER A 43 -14.14 -7.46 5.54
C SER A 43 -15.16 -7.21 4.41
N GLU A 44 -16.26 -6.52 4.72
CA GLU A 44 -17.26 -6.12 3.71
C GLU A 44 -16.67 -5.11 2.70
N LEU A 45 -15.94 -4.11 3.20
CA LEU A 45 -15.27 -3.13 2.34
C LEU A 45 -14.19 -3.77 1.46
N ASP A 46 -13.43 -4.74 1.98
CA ASP A 46 -12.42 -5.48 1.22
C ASP A 46 -13.04 -6.22 0.03
N ILE A 47 -14.23 -6.82 0.20
CA ILE A 47 -14.97 -7.49 -0.88
C ILE A 47 -15.36 -6.48 -1.96
N MET A 48 -15.88 -5.31 -1.56
CA MET A 48 -16.29 -4.26 -2.51
C MET A 48 -15.09 -3.67 -3.26
N ILE A 49 -14.00 -3.41 -2.56
CA ILE A 49 -12.74 -2.92 -3.17
C ILE A 49 -12.20 -3.95 -4.16
N ALA A 50 -12.21 -5.24 -3.80
CA ALA A 50 -11.75 -6.30 -4.69
C ALA A 50 -12.55 -6.33 -6.00
N ALA A 51 -13.88 -6.29 -5.92
CA ALA A 51 -14.75 -6.28 -7.10
C ALA A 51 -14.48 -5.06 -8.02
N ILE A 52 -14.30 -3.88 -7.45
CA ILE A 52 -13.99 -2.66 -8.22
C ILE A 52 -12.61 -2.76 -8.89
N VAL A 53 -11.62 -3.27 -8.18
CA VAL A 53 -10.24 -3.39 -8.73
C VAL A 53 -10.20 -4.45 -9.84
N ASP A 54 -10.90 -5.57 -9.68
CA ASP A 54 -10.97 -6.63 -10.68
C ASP A 54 -11.66 -6.15 -11.97
N ASP A 55 -12.66 -5.28 -11.85
CA ASP A 55 -13.31 -4.65 -13.01
C ASP A 55 -12.41 -3.61 -13.67
N LEU A 56 -11.83 -2.71 -12.88
CA LEU A 56 -11.09 -1.56 -13.40
C LEU A 56 -9.66 -1.89 -13.83
N ALA A 57 -8.93 -2.73 -13.13
CA ALA A 57 -7.51 -2.96 -13.36
C ALA A 57 -7.02 -4.34 -12.90
N PRO A 58 -7.56 -5.44 -13.45
CA PRO A 58 -7.21 -6.81 -13.04
C PRO A 58 -5.71 -7.12 -13.20
N ASP A 59 -5.03 -6.45 -14.11
CA ASP A 59 -3.60 -6.68 -14.36
C ASP A 59 -2.71 -6.19 -13.20
N LEU A 60 -3.19 -5.27 -12.36
CA LEU A 60 -2.44 -4.84 -11.17
C LEU A 60 -2.31 -5.96 -10.15
N ILE A 61 -3.34 -6.79 -9.99
CA ILE A 61 -3.34 -7.91 -9.03
C ILE A 61 -2.43 -9.05 -9.46
N LYS A 62 -2.14 -9.17 -10.77
CA LYS A 62 -1.18 -10.15 -11.31
C LYS A 62 0.27 -9.81 -10.93
N CYS A 63 0.53 -8.58 -10.50
CA CYS A 63 1.86 -8.15 -10.06
C CYS A 63 2.21 -8.73 -8.69
N LYS A 64 3.47 -9.15 -8.54
CA LYS A 64 3.95 -9.69 -7.26
C LYS A 64 3.77 -8.71 -6.12
N ALA A 65 3.19 -9.20 -5.03
CA ALA A 65 2.94 -8.46 -3.77
C ALA A 65 2.05 -7.22 -3.92
N VAL A 66 1.24 -7.15 -4.97
CA VAL A 66 0.20 -6.14 -5.12
C VAL A 66 -1.12 -6.74 -4.67
N GLY A 67 -1.63 -6.31 -3.53
CA GLY A 67 -2.97 -6.64 -3.04
C GLY A 67 -3.99 -5.58 -3.44
N TYR A 68 -5.28 -5.87 -3.22
CA TYR A 68 -6.40 -5.00 -3.60
C TYR A 68 -6.31 -3.60 -3.01
N GLU A 69 -5.91 -3.47 -1.74
CA GLU A 69 -5.70 -2.16 -1.08
C GLU A 69 -4.61 -1.34 -1.79
N CYS A 70 -3.47 -1.97 -2.12
CA CYS A 70 -2.40 -1.29 -2.86
C CYS A 70 -2.83 -0.91 -4.28
N ALA A 71 -3.60 -1.75 -4.96
CA ALA A 71 -4.10 -1.51 -6.30
C ALA A 71 -5.13 -0.38 -6.30
N SER A 72 -6.11 -0.40 -5.39
CA SER A 72 -7.12 0.66 -5.25
C SER A 72 -6.49 2.02 -4.96
N GLN A 73 -5.48 2.06 -4.07
CA GLN A 73 -4.73 3.30 -3.82
C GLN A 73 -4.05 3.84 -5.09
N ARG A 74 -3.59 2.97 -6.01
CA ARG A 74 -3.03 3.41 -7.29
C ARG A 74 -4.09 4.04 -8.18
N LEU A 75 -5.26 3.41 -8.26
CA LEU A 75 -6.38 3.95 -9.03
C LEU A 75 -6.84 5.31 -8.48
N ILE A 76 -6.97 5.46 -7.18
CA ILE A 76 -7.30 6.74 -6.53
C ILE A 76 -6.24 7.80 -6.84
N THR A 77 -4.95 7.46 -6.74
CA THR A 77 -3.85 8.40 -6.98
C THR A 77 -3.82 8.90 -8.43
N VAL A 78 -4.14 8.03 -9.39
CA VAL A 78 -4.24 8.36 -10.80
C VAL A 78 -5.49 9.21 -11.08
N GLY A 79 -6.62 8.85 -10.46
CA GLY A 79 -7.93 9.44 -10.71
C GLY A 79 -8.43 9.16 -12.12
N ASP A 80 -9.48 9.88 -12.53
CA ASP A 80 -10.14 9.69 -13.83
C ASP A 80 -9.52 10.50 -14.97
N ASN A 81 -8.43 11.24 -14.69
CA ASN A 81 -7.77 12.05 -15.68
C ASN A 81 -6.50 11.36 -16.24
N PRO A 82 -6.58 10.66 -17.39
CA PRO A 82 -5.44 9.98 -17.99
C PRO A 82 -4.32 10.94 -18.40
N GLU A 83 -4.62 12.22 -18.62
CA GLU A 83 -3.61 13.23 -18.97
C GLU A 83 -2.65 13.52 -17.79
N ARG A 84 -3.01 13.21 -16.57
CA ARG A 84 -2.09 13.28 -15.42
C ARG A 84 -0.93 12.29 -15.53
N LEU A 85 -1.13 11.20 -16.27
CA LEU A 85 -0.13 10.16 -16.52
C LEU A 85 0.72 10.39 -17.77
N ARG A 86 1.11 11.64 -18.04
CA ARG A 86 1.88 12.01 -19.25
C ARG A 86 3.18 11.23 -19.41
N SER A 87 3.87 10.98 -18.30
CA SER A 87 5.15 10.27 -18.30
C SER A 87 5.35 9.46 -17.03
N GLU A 88 6.23 8.47 -17.12
CA GLU A 88 6.67 7.69 -15.98
C GLU A 88 7.31 8.57 -14.89
N SER A 89 8.01 9.63 -15.29
CA SER A 89 8.61 10.58 -14.36
C SER A 89 7.58 11.39 -13.58
N SER A 90 6.48 11.84 -14.23
CA SER A 90 5.40 12.54 -13.55
C SER A 90 4.65 11.64 -12.60
N PHE A 91 4.40 10.37 -12.97
CA PHE A 91 3.81 9.39 -12.06
C PHE A 91 4.70 9.12 -10.84
N ALA A 92 6.01 8.99 -11.03
CA ALA A 92 6.94 8.83 -9.93
C ALA A 92 7.01 10.06 -9.01
N ALA A 93 6.90 11.25 -9.55
CA ALA A 93 6.79 12.50 -8.78
C ALA A 93 5.50 12.51 -7.96
N LEU A 94 4.37 12.16 -8.59
CA LEU A 94 3.08 12.03 -7.93
C LEU A 94 3.11 11.03 -6.77
N CYS A 95 3.77 9.88 -6.94
CA CYS A 95 3.94 8.87 -5.90
C CYS A 95 5.07 9.21 -4.88
N GLY A 96 5.75 10.34 -5.01
CA GLY A 96 6.82 10.73 -4.11
C GLY A 96 8.06 9.81 -4.17
N VAL A 97 8.31 9.13 -5.31
CA VAL A 97 9.45 8.22 -5.49
C VAL A 97 10.47 8.71 -6.53
N SER A 98 10.30 9.91 -7.05
CA SER A 98 11.32 10.55 -7.89
C SER A 98 12.59 10.79 -7.06
N PRO A 99 13.79 10.49 -7.61
CA PRO A 99 15.03 10.81 -6.93
C PRO A 99 15.21 12.33 -6.82
N VAL A 100 15.53 12.80 -5.61
CA VAL A 100 15.87 14.20 -5.37
C VAL A 100 17.38 14.29 -5.19
N PRO A 101 18.12 14.96 -6.09
CA PRO A 101 19.57 15.10 -5.97
C PRO A 101 19.98 15.71 -4.63
N ALA A 102 20.99 15.14 -4.01
CA ALA A 102 21.61 15.64 -2.78
C ALA A 102 23.13 15.50 -2.89
N SER A 103 23.65 15.80 -4.08
CA SER A 103 25.06 15.65 -4.40
C SER A 103 25.87 16.83 -3.88
N SER A 104 27.04 16.54 -3.30
CA SER A 104 28.06 17.54 -3.00
C SER A 104 29.41 17.02 -3.54
N GLY A 105 29.99 17.73 -4.51
CA GLY A 105 31.28 17.34 -5.11
C GLY A 105 31.21 15.99 -5.83
N LYS A 106 32.18 15.09 -5.51
CA LYS A 106 32.33 13.79 -6.19
C LYS A 106 31.29 12.72 -5.84
N ASN A 107 30.45 12.93 -4.82
CA ASN A 107 29.47 11.94 -4.35
C ASN A 107 28.07 12.25 -4.87
N GLN A 108 27.55 11.42 -5.76
CA GLN A 108 26.16 11.47 -6.21
C GLN A 108 25.26 10.72 -5.22
N ARG A 109 24.49 11.46 -4.43
CA ARG A 109 23.49 10.89 -3.51
C ARG A 109 22.11 11.46 -3.81
N HIS A 110 21.08 10.72 -3.40
CA HIS A 110 19.69 11.12 -3.52
C HIS A 110 19.04 11.12 -2.14
N ARG A 111 18.38 12.22 -1.79
CA ARG A 111 17.58 12.30 -0.57
C ARG A 111 16.16 11.83 -0.79
N LEU A 112 15.45 11.58 0.32
CA LEU A 112 14.04 11.24 0.30
C LEU A 112 13.23 12.37 -0.33
N ASN A 113 12.40 12.03 -1.32
CA ASN A 113 11.36 12.94 -1.81
C ASN A 113 10.24 13.00 -0.76
N ARG A 114 9.98 14.19 -0.23
CA ARG A 114 8.89 14.44 0.73
C ARG A 114 7.62 14.97 0.06
N GLY A 115 7.67 15.24 -1.24
CA GLY A 115 6.53 15.63 -2.06
C GLY A 115 5.73 14.41 -2.54
N GLY A 116 4.60 14.67 -3.19
CA GLY A 116 3.73 13.65 -3.73
C GLY A 116 2.73 13.07 -2.73
N ASP A 117 1.92 12.14 -3.21
CA ASP A 117 0.90 11.46 -2.44
C ASP A 117 1.52 10.46 -1.45
N ARG A 118 1.29 10.70 -0.15
CA ARG A 118 1.82 9.85 0.93
C ARG A 118 1.20 8.46 0.94
N ALA A 119 -0.09 8.33 0.63
CA ALA A 119 -0.77 7.04 0.58
C ALA A 119 -0.24 6.20 -0.58
N ALA A 120 -0.03 6.83 -1.75
CA ALA A 120 0.66 6.23 -2.86
C ALA A 120 2.08 5.78 -2.50
N ASN A 121 2.84 6.59 -1.82
CA ASN A 121 4.20 6.24 -1.39
C ASN A 121 4.21 5.07 -0.40
N SER A 122 3.24 5.04 0.53
CA SER A 122 3.06 3.96 1.51
C SER A 122 2.73 2.64 0.82
N ALA A 123 1.78 2.63 -0.12
CA ALA A 123 1.42 1.43 -0.85
C ALA A 123 2.60 0.88 -1.68
N LEU A 124 3.44 1.73 -2.31
CA LEU A 124 4.69 1.27 -2.94
C LEU A 124 5.67 0.67 -1.94
N HIS A 125 5.69 1.17 -0.71
CA HIS A 125 6.53 0.62 0.34
C HIS A 125 6.05 -0.78 0.78
N ILE A 126 4.75 -0.95 0.96
CA ILE A 126 4.14 -2.25 1.29
C ILE A 126 4.46 -3.29 0.21
N ILE A 127 4.30 -2.93 -1.07
CA ILE A 127 4.65 -3.81 -2.20
C ILE A 127 6.15 -4.15 -2.17
N ALA A 128 7.03 -3.17 -1.93
CA ALA A 128 8.47 -3.40 -1.87
C ALA A 128 8.86 -4.35 -0.74
N ILE A 129 8.26 -4.19 0.45
CA ILE A 129 8.49 -5.09 1.59
C ILE A 129 7.90 -6.48 1.33
N GLY A 130 6.71 -6.57 0.71
CA GLY A 130 6.12 -7.83 0.28
C GLY A 130 7.04 -8.59 -0.68
N ARG A 131 7.57 -7.92 -1.71
CA ARG A 131 8.54 -8.53 -2.64
C ARG A 131 9.84 -8.96 -1.96
N LEU A 132 10.34 -8.18 -0.99
CA LEU A 132 11.52 -8.56 -0.21
C LEU A 132 11.32 -9.85 0.60
N ARG A 133 10.09 -10.18 0.95
CA ARG A 133 9.76 -11.41 1.69
C ARG A 133 9.60 -12.63 0.77
N THR A 134 9.11 -12.43 -0.46
CA THR A 134 8.60 -13.52 -1.31
C THR A 134 9.32 -13.66 -2.65
N ASP A 135 10.15 -12.70 -3.07
CA ASP A 135 10.77 -12.68 -4.40
C ASP A 135 12.30 -12.70 -4.33
N ALA A 136 12.90 -13.81 -4.73
CA ALA A 136 14.35 -14.01 -4.71
C ALA A 136 15.10 -12.94 -5.52
N LYS A 137 14.60 -12.55 -6.70
CA LYS A 137 15.22 -11.51 -7.53
C LYS A 137 15.29 -10.15 -6.81
N THR A 138 14.25 -9.83 -6.05
CA THR A 138 14.22 -8.60 -5.25
C THR A 138 15.21 -8.68 -4.09
N GLN A 139 15.32 -9.84 -3.44
CA GLN A 139 16.32 -10.07 -2.37
C GLN A 139 17.74 -9.93 -2.88
N GLU A 140 18.07 -10.57 -4.00
CA GLU A 140 19.37 -10.48 -4.67
C GLU A 140 19.71 -9.03 -5.08
N TYR A 141 18.74 -8.31 -5.64
CA TYR A 141 18.91 -6.90 -5.98
C TYR A 141 19.30 -6.07 -4.75
N VAL A 142 18.56 -6.21 -3.65
CA VAL A 142 18.83 -5.44 -2.43
C VAL A 142 20.17 -5.87 -1.80
N ALA A 143 20.49 -7.15 -1.77
CA ALA A 143 21.76 -7.66 -1.26
C ALA A 143 22.96 -7.08 -2.05
N ARG A 144 22.86 -7.08 -3.38
CA ARG A 144 23.85 -6.47 -4.26
C ARG A 144 24.04 -4.98 -3.97
N ARG A 145 22.94 -4.20 -3.88
CA ARG A 145 23.01 -2.77 -3.59
C ARG A 145 23.64 -2.47 -2.24
N VAL A 146 23.37 -3.30 -1.23
CA VAL A 146 24.01 -3.18 0.08
C VAL A 146 25.51 -3.52 -0.01
N GLY A 147 25.89 -4.54 -0.77
CA GLY A 147 27.29 -4.88 -1.04
C GLY A 147 28.05 -3.75 -1.78
N GLU A 148 27.36 -2.96 -2.60
CA GLU A 148 27.89 -1.75 -3.27
C GLU A 148 28.02 -0.54 -2.32
N GLY A 149 27.72 -0.68 -1.02
CA GLY A 149 27.86 0.37 0.00
C GLY A 149 26.63 1.26 0.19
N HIS A 150 25.47 0.90 -0.41
CA HIS A 150 24.22 1.61 -0.15
C HIS A 150 23.55 1.09 1.12
N SER A 151 22.83 1.96 1.82
CA SER A 151 22.00 1.50 2.92
C SER A 151 20.80 0.71 2.40
N LYS A 152 20.25 -0.21 3.22
CA LYS A 152 19.04 -0.96 2.89
C LYS A 152 17.86 -0.04 2.55
N LEU A 153 17.73 1.10 3.24
CA LEU A 153 16.69 2.09 2.96
C LEU A 153 16.86 2.75 1.58
N GLU A 154 18.10 3.01 1.15
CA GLU A 154 18.37 3.51 -0.20
C GLU A 154 18.01 2.48 -1.27
N ALA A 155 18.37 1.22 -1.07
CA ALA A 155 18.00 0.14 -1.96
C ALA A 155 16.46 -0.01 -2.07
N ILE A 156 15.73 0.09 -0.96
CA ILE A 156 14.26 0.08 -0.96
C ILE A 156 13.69 1.30 -1.71
N ARG A 157 14.28 2.49 -1.58
CA ARG A 157 13.84 3.66 -2.37
C ARG A 157 13.99 3.44 -3.88
N CYS A 158 15.12 2.89 -4.31
CA CYS A 158 15.31 2.51 -5.70
C CYS A 158 14.30 1.45 -6.16
N LEU A 159 14.06 0.43 -5.33
CA LEU A 159 13.07 -0.61 -5.62
C LEU A 159 11.68 -0.02 -5.81
N LYS A 160 11.24 0.89 -4.94
CA LYS A 160 9.94 1.59 -5.08
C LYS A 160 9.84 2.33 -6.43
N ARG A 161 10.94 2.90 -6.91
CA ARG A 161 10.98 3.57 -8.21
C ARG A 161 10.79 2.58 -9.36
N TYR A 162 11.38 1.37 -9.29
CA TYR A 162 11.17 0.31 -10.28
C TYR A 162 9.74 -0.21 -10.27
N ILE A 163 9.17 -0.45 -9.08
CA ILE A 163 7.77 -0.85 -8.92
C ILE A 163 6.83 0.21 -9.50
N SER A 164 7.10 1.49 -9.25
CA SER A 164 6.32 2.59 -9.82
C SER A 164 6.32 2.58 -11.36
N ARG A 165 7.45 2.25 -11.99
CA ARG A 165 7.58 2.14 -13.45
C ARG A 165 6.73 0.98 -14.00
N GLU A 166 6.79 -0.17 -13.35
CA GLU A 166 6.00 -1.34 -13.71
C GLU A 166 4.50 -1.03 -13.67
N ILE A 167 4.03 -0.46 -12.55
CA ILE A 167 2.63 -0.07 -12.36
C ILE A 167 2.20 0.98 -13.38
N PHE A 168 3.02 1.99 -13.65
CA PHE A 168 2.73 3.00 -14.68
C PHE A 168 2.48 2.37 -16.05
N THR A 169 3.30 1.40 -16.44
CA THR A 169 3.15 0.72 -17.72
C THR A 169 1.80 -0.01 -17.84
N LEU A 170 1.37 -0.67 -16.77
CA LEU A 170 0.08 -1.36 -16.73
C LEU A 170 -1.09 -0.38 -16.79
N LEU A 171 -1.06 0.68 -16.00
CA LEU A 171 -2.10 1.71 -15.99
C LEU A 171 -2.25 2.37 -17.38
N ARG A 172 -1.13 2.71 -18.01
CA ARG A 172 -1.13 3.30 -19.34
C ARG A 172 -1.69 2.37 -20.43
N ASN A 173 -1.42 1.08 -20.32
CA ASN A 173 -1.96 0.09 -21.28
C ASN A 173 -3.47 -0.06 -21.10
N ARG A 174 -3.97 -0.05 -19.88
CA ARG A 174 -5.41 -0.02 -19.58
C ARG A 174 -6.10 1.16 -20.23
N ASP A 175 -5.57 2.38 -20.04
CA ASP A 175 -6.19 3.60 -20.60
C ASP A 175 -6.24 3.56 -22.12
N ARG A 176 -5.24 2.97 -22.78
CA ARG A 176 -5.26 2.75 -24.23
C ARG A 176 -6.34 1.77 -24.67
N GLN A 177 -6.58 0.71 -23.91
CA GLN A 177 -7.64 -0.27 -24.20
C GLN A 177 -9.03 0.35 -24.06
N ILE A 178 -9.28 1.11 -22.99
CA ILE A 178 -10.55 1.82 -22.79
C ILE A 178 -10.82 2.79 -23.93
N ASN A 179 -9.84 3.61 -24.30
CA ASN A 179 -9.99 4.58 -25.39
C ASN A 179 -10.19 3.92 -26.76
N SER A 180 -9.61 2.75 -27.01
CA SER A 180 -9.82 2.02 -28.26
C SER A 180 -11.24 1.45 -28.39
N VAL A 181 -11.87 1.06 -27.28
CA VAL A 181 -13.26 0.57 -27.26
C VAL A 181 -14.25 1.71 -27.50
N GLN A 182 -14.00 2.90 -26.95
CA GLN A 182 -14.88 4.06 -27.09
C GLN A 182 -14.87 4.68 -28.50
N ILE A 183 -13.82 4.46 -29.30
CA ILE A 183 -13.72 4.96 -30.67
C ILE A 183 -14.45 4.03 -31.69
N THR A 184 -14.76 2.80 -31.26
CA THR A 184 -15.36 1.78 -32.13
C THR A 184 -16.89 1.66 -31.94
N THR A 185 -17.47 2.44 -31.02
CA THR A 185 -18.91 2.52 -30.72
C THR A 185 -19.49 3.83 -31.26
#